data_715c83e90b3205e9995a4349082f74c7
#
_entry.id   715c83e90b3205e9995a4349082f74c7
#
_cell.length_a   1.000
_cell.length_b   1.000
_cell.length_c   1.000
_cell.angle_alpha   90.00
_cell.angle_beta   90.00
_cell.angle_gamma   90.00
#
_symmetry.space_group_name_H-M   'P 1'
#
loop_
_entity.id
_entity.type
_entity.pdbx_description
1 polymer ?
#
loop_
_entity_poly.entity_id
_entity_poly.type
_entity_poly.pdbx_seq_one_letter_code
_entity_poly.pdbx_strand_id
1 'polypeptide(L)'
;EGSDVLIKRVLEINNKEKIDMLIPNFDAELMAFMKARDILLNAGIHTFLPELKQFEERHKTNLPAFGKKYKVTVPASNPVSTLSELKEIIEEYDYPVVIKGKFYDAYIANNYEQASLYFHKISAKWGLPVVIQEFIRGTEVNVVALGDGNGNTIGAVPMRKLYITDKGKAWSGITLDDSKMLDLTHHIINATKWRGGMELELIKTDDQKFYLIEINPRIPAWVYLAVGAGQNLPEALVKMALGMEVKPYTEYRKGVIFVRYSFDLITDIKEFEKLSMTEEL
;
A
#
# COMPACT_ATOMS: atom_id res chain seq x y z
N GLU A 1 -1.25 16.43 16.43
CA GLU A 1 -2.33 16.22 17.44
C GLU A 1 -2.95 14.80 17.34
N GLY A 2 -3.21 14.26 16.12
CA GLY A 2 -3.83 12.93 15.98
C GLY A 2 -2.94 11.75 16.34
N SER A 3 -1.62 11.85 16.18
CA SER A 3 -0.70 10.73 16.43
C SER A 3 -0.62 10.35 17.90
N ASP A 4 -0.56 11.34 18.80
CA ASP A 4 -0.41 11.09 20.24
C ASP A 4 -1.69 10.49 20.83
N VAL A 5 -2.86 10.95 20.35
CA VAL A 5 -4.16 10.41 20.74
C VAL A 5 -4.29 8.94 20.32
N LEU A 6 -3.85 8.61 19.09
CA LEU A 6 -3.85 7.24 18.57
C LEU A 6 -2.99 6.32 19.44
N ILE A 7 -1.75 6.73 19.72
CA ILE A 7 -0.82 5.91 20.55
C ILE A 7 -1.36 5.77 21.98
N LYS A 8 -1.87 6.83 22.58
CA LYS A 8 -2.49 6.79 23.91
C LYS A 8 -3.65 5.77 23.93
N ARG A 9 -4.53 5.81 22.91
CA ARG A 9 -5.65 4.85 22.83
C ARG A 9 -5.19 3.41 22.70
N VAL A 10 -4.16 3.13 21.91
CA VAL A 10 -3.57 1.78 21.81
C VAL A 10 -3.03 1.31 23.17
N LEU A 11 -2.35 2.17 23.92
CA LEU A 11 -1.82 1.83 25.26
C LEU A 11 -2.95 1.59 26.27
N GLU A 12 -4.04 2.36 26.21
CA GLU A 12 -5.24 2.14 27.03
C GLU A 12 -5.88 0.77 26.76
N ILE A 13 -6.02 0.41 25.47
CA ILE A 13 -6.52 -0.91 25.07
C ILE A 13 -5.55 -2.00 25.57
N ASN A 14 -4.23 -1.81 25.38
CA ASN A 14 -3.24 -2.79 25.85
C ASN A 14 -3.28 -3.05 27.35
N ASN A 15 -3.61 -2.06 28.16
CA ASN A 15 -3.76 -2.23 29.61
C ASN A 15 -4.90 -3.21 29.95
N LYS A 16 -5.94 -3.28 29.11
CA LYS A 16 -7.10 -4.16 29.29
C LYS A 16 -6.85 -5.53 28.63
N GLU A 17 -6.46 -5.54 27.34
CA GLU A 17 -6.52 -6.70 26.45
C GLU A 17 -5.16 -7.42 26.28
N LYS A 18 -4.03 -6.83 26.72
CA LYS A 18 -2.70 -7.43 26.62
C LYS A 18 -2.32 -7.79 25.18
N ILE A 19 -2.13 -6.77 24.36
CA ILE A 19 -1.80 -6.90 22.94
C ILE A 19 -0.34 -7.37 22.79
N ASP A 20 -0.10 -8.49 22.13
CA ASP A 20 1.25 -8.96 21.79
C ASP A 20 1.82 -8.25 20.56
N MET A 21 0.97 -7.96 19.57
CA MET A 21 1.40 -7.35 18.30
C MET A 21 0.34 -6.42 17.72
N LEU A 22 0.81 -5.34 17.13
CA LEU A 22 0.00 -4.40 16.36
C LEU A 22 0.38 -4.41 14.87
N ILE A 23 -0.61 -4.59 13.99
CA ILE A 23 -0.46 -4.57 12.53
C ILE A 23 -1.32 -3.42 11.98
N PRO A 24 -0.75 -2.24 11.70
CA PRO A 24 -1.50 -1.13 11.12
C PRO A 24 -1.81 -1.40 9.65
N ASN A 25 -3.04 -1.11 9.24
CA ASN A 25 -3.54 -1.33 7.88
C ASN A 25 -3.90 -0.04 7.13
N PHE A 26 -3.66 1.13 7.73
CA PHE A 26 -3.89 2.44 7.12
C PHE A 26 -2.58 3.20 6.98
N ASP A 27 -2.28 3.65 5.77
CA ASP A 27 -1.05 4.42 5.48
C ASP A 27 -0.92 5.67 6.34
N ALA A 28 -2.04 6.33 6.67
CA ALA A 28 -2.04 7.55 7.48
C ALA A 28 -1.57 7.32 8.92
N GLU A 29 -1.70 6.11 9.46
CA GLU A 29 -1.33 5.76 10.83
C GLU A 29 0.11 5.24 10.94
N LEU A 30 0.66 4.71 9.84
CA LEU A 30 1.98 4.07 9.84
C LEU A 30 3.08 4.96 10.39
N MET A 31 3.11 6.24 10.02
CA MET A 31 4.11 7.20 10.50
C MET A 31 4.06 7.35 12.03
N ALA A 32 2.86 7.39 12.60
CA ALA A 32 2.68 7.48 14.04
C ALA A 32 3.24 6.24 14.75
N PHE A 33 2.90 5.04 14.26
CA PHE A 33 3.38 3.79 14.84
C PHE A 33 4.88 3.58 14.65
N MET A 34 5.46 3.97 13.52
CA MET A 34 6.91 3.91 13.32
C MET A 34 7.66 4.81 14.31
N LYS A 35 7.16 6.03 14.55
CA LYS A 35 7.74 6.96 15.52
C LYS A 35 7.58 6.50 16.98
N ALA A 36 6.48 5.80 17.26
CA ALA A 36 6.17 5.28 18.61
C ALA A 36 6.70 3.87 18.84
N ARG A 37 7.54 3.32 17.97
CA ARG A 37 8.03 1.93 18.02
C ARG A 37 8.57 1.55 19.38
N ASP A 38 9.42 2.38 19.97
CA ASP A 38 10.05 2.10 21.27
C ASP A 38 9.03 2.20 22.42
N ILE A 39 8.07 3.11 22.33
CA ILE A 39 6.97 3.25 23.31
C ILE A 39 6.12 1.98 23.30
N LEU A 40 5.75 1.50 22.13
CA LEU A 40 4.95 0.28 21.94
C LEU A 40 5.73 -0.95 22.47
N LEU A 41 7.00 -1.08 22.10
CA LEU A 41 7.85 -2.20 22.54
C LEU A 41 8.00 -2.22 24.05
N ASN A 42 8.20 -1.07 24.69
CA ASN A 42 8.29 -0.96 26.15
C ASN A 42 6.97 -1.33 26.85
N ALA A 43 5.83 -1.21 26.15
CA ALA A 43 4.53 -1.66 26.60
C ALA A 43 4.24 -3.14 26.28
N GLY A 44 5.18 -3.87 25.71
CA GLY A 44 5.04 -5.26 25.30
C GLY A 44 4.39 -5.46 23.93
N ILE A 45 4.12 -4.39 23.17
CA ILE A 45 3.47 -4.44 21.87
C ILE A 45 4.53 -4.48 20.78
N HIS A 46 4.64 -5.59 20.09
CA HIS A 46 5.55 -5.77 18.97
C HIS A 46 5.00 -5.18 17.66
N THR A 47 5.89 -4.72 16.79
CA THR A 47 5.56 -4.28 15.42
C THR A 47 6.63 -4.75 14.45
N PHE A 48 6.26 -4.97 13.20
CA PHE A 48 7.23 -5.26 12.13
C PHE A 48 6.95 -4.37 10.92
N LEU A 49 7.31 -3.10 11.05
CA LEU A 49 7.01 -2.01 10.12
C LEU A 49 8.23 -1.68 9.25
N PRO A 50 8.03 -1.04 8.10
CA PRO A 50 9.12 -0.44 7.32
C PRO A 50 9.93 0.55 8.16
N GLU A 51 11.17 0.78 7.77
CA GLU A 51 11.97 1.87 8.35
C GLU A 51 11.48 3.23 7.80
N LEU A 52 11.64 4.30 8.57
CA LEU A 52 11.20 5.66 8.16
C LEU A 52 11.74 6.05 6.79
N LYS A 53 13.00 5.73 6.51
CA LYS A 53 13.63 5.99 5.21
C LYS A 53 12.90 5.30 4.06
N GLN A 54 12.52 4.03 4.23
CA GLN A 54 11.78 3.26 3.22
C GLN A 54 10.40 3.86 2.99
N PHE A 55 9.75 4.26 4.10
CA PHE A 55 8.45 4.90 4.06
C PHE A 55 8.47 6.24 3.31
N GLU A 56 9.50 7.06 3.50
CA GLU A 56 9.66 8.35 2.83
C GLU A 56 10.04 8.18 1.35
N GLU A 57 10.99 7.30 1.04
CA GLU A 57 11.47 7.09 -0.32
C GLU A 57 10.38 6.55 -1.28
N ARG A 58 9.42 5.75 -0.77
CA ARG A 58 8.32 5.20 -1.57
C ARG A 58 7.21 6.22 -1.90
N HIS A 59 7.26 7.44 -1.36
CA HIS A 59 6.21 8.41 -1.54
C HIS A 59 5.97 8.74 -3.02
N LYS A 60 4.71 8.95 -3.41
CA LYS A 60 4.34 9.21 -4.83
C LYS A 60 5.14 10.34 -5.46
N THR A 61 5.44 11.39 -4.68
CA THR A 61 6.27 12.51 -5.13
C THR A 61 7.74 12.14 -5.34
N ASN A 62 8.21 11.06 -4.71
CA ASN A 62 9.59 10.61 -4.74
C ASN A 62 9.80 9.42 -5.69
N LEU A 63 8.72 8.94 -6.34
CA LEU A 63 8.74 7.74 -7.17
C LEU A 63 9.79 7.82 -8.31
N PRO A 64 9.99 8.95 -9.02
CA PRO A 64 11.05 9.06 -10.02
C PRO A 64 12.45 8.91 -9.43
N ALA A 65 12.70 9.51 -8.26
CA ALA A 65 13.99 9.37 -7.57
C ALA A 65 14.21 7.94 -7.07
N PHE A 66 13.15 7.29 -6.56
CA PHE A 66 13.15 5.87 -6.19
C PHE A 66 13.51 5.00 -7.39
N GLY A 67 12.83 5.18 -8.53
CA GLY A 67 13.09 4.43 -9.75
C GLY A 67 14.52 4.56 -10.22
N LYS A 68 15.06 5.77 -10.26
CA LYS A 68 16.46 6.04 -10.62
C LYS A 68 17.44 5.39 -9.65
N LYS A 69 17.21 5.52 -8.35
CA LYS A 69 18.11 5.02 -7.30
C LYS A 69 18.17 3.50 -7.29
N TYR A 70 17.02 2.84 -7.39
CA TYR A 70 16.92 1.39 -7.28
C TYR A 70 16.79 0.66 -8.62
N LYS A 71 16.95 1.39 -9.74
CA LYS A 71 16.85 0.84 -11.11
C LYS A 71 15.52 0.13 -11.36
N VAL A 72 14.43 0.75 -10.93
CA VAL A 72 13.07 0.29 -11.14
C VAL A 72 12.40 1.21 -12.16
N THR A 73 11.75 0.64 -13.17
CA THR A 73 11.00 1.43 -14.14
C THR A 73 9.74 2.00 -13.49
N VAL A 74 9.58 3.31 -13.57
CA VAL A 74 8.44 4.07 -13.08
C VAL A 74 7.94 5.01 -14.17
N PRO A 75 6.66 5.39 -14.19
CA PRO A 75 6.19 6.43 -15.10
C PRO A 75 6.87 7.76 -14.80
N ALA A 76 7.11 8.57 -15.84
CA ALA A 76 7.53 9.95 -15.65
C ALA A 76 6.48 10.68 -14.80
N SER A 77 6.91 11.44 -13.79
CA SER A 77 5.97 12.19 -12.95
C SER A 77 6.62 13.40 -12.30
N ASN A 78 5.84 14.45 -12.13
CA ASN A 78 6.24 15.71 -11.50
C ASN A 78 5.23 16.16 -10.46
N PRO A 79 5.68 16.61 -9.26
CA PRO A 79 4.81 17.32 -8.34
C PRO A 79 4.56 18.74 -8.84
N VAL A 80 3.32 19.22 -8.72
CA VAL A 80 2.89 20.57 -9.07
C VAL A 80 2.10 21.19 -7.94
N SER A 81 2.35 22.46 -7.64
CA SER A 81 1.72 23.17 -6.54
C SER A 81 0.84 24.34 -7.03
N THR A 82 0.97 24.72 -8.29
CA THR A 82 0.19 25.82 -8.89
C THR A 82 -0.33 25.42 -10.27
N LEU A 83 -1.37 26.11 -10.74
CA LEU A 83 -1.86 25.94 -12.11
C LEU A 83 -0.87 26.41 -13.17
N SER A 84 -0.02 27.37 -12.84
CA SER A 84 1.04 27.81 -13.76
C SER A 84 2.05 26.71 -13.98
N GLU A 85 2.54 26.08 -12.90
CA GLU A 85 3.42 24.92 -12.97
C GLU A 85 2.75 23.75 -13.72
N LEU A 86 1.45 23.49 -13.45
CA LEU A 86 0.71 22.45 -14.18
C LEU A 86 0.71 22.72 -15.69
N LYS A 87 0.48 23.99 -16.09
CA LYS A 87 0.43 24.37 -17.50
C LYS A 87 1.78 24.21 -18.21
N GLU A 88 2.86 24.56 -17.52
CA GLU A 88 4.21 24.42 -18.07
C GLU A 88 4.62 22.95 -18.17
N ILE A 89 4.43 22.19 -17.09
CA ILE A 89 4.90 20.80 -17.01
C ILE A 89 4.06 19.87 -17.90
N ILE A 90 2.74 20.14 -18.06
CA ILE A 90 1.88 19.24 -18.83
C ILE A 90 2.24 19.20 -20.31
N GLU A 91 2.90 20.25 -20.84
CA GLU A 91 3.39 20.31 -22.22
C GLU A 91 4.52 19.28 -22.48
N GLU A 92 5.16 18.75 -21.43
CA GLU A 92 6.17 17.70 -21.53
C GLU A 92 5.56 16.29 -21.66
N TYR A 93 4.23 16.18 -21.54
CA TYR A 93 3.52 14.90 -21.53
C TYR A 93 2.54 14.79 -22.71
N ASP A 94 2.46 13.58 -23.26
CA ASP A 94 1.39 13.20 -24.19
C ASP A 94 0.10 12.87 -23.43
N TYR A 95 -1.04 13.32 -23.95
CA TYR A 95 -2.34 12.91 -23.40
C TYR A 95 -2.72 11.46 -23.79
N PRO A 96 -3.43 10.75 -22.91
CA PRO A 96 -3.90 11.18 -21.60
C PRO A 96 -2.78 11.21 -20.54
N VAL A 97 -2.97 12.02 -19.50
CA VAL A 97 -2.11 12.06 -18.31
C VAL A 97 -2.89 11.64 -17.07
N VAL A 98 -2.19 11.27 -16.01
CA VAL A 98 -2.82 10.95 -14.71
C VAL A 98 -2.54 12.08 -13.72
N ILE A 99 -3.60 12.60 -13.09
CA ILE A 99 -3.51 13.60 -12.01
C ILE A 99 -3.79 12.87 -10.70
N LYS A 100 -2.80 12.84 -9.80
CA LYS A 100 -2.83 12.07 -8.55
C LYS A 100 -2.73 12.95 -7.32
N GLY A 101 -3.48 12.58 -6.28
CA GLY A 101 -3.32 13.15 -4.96
C GLY A 101 -2.11 12.56 -4.22
N LYS A 102 -1.61 13.31 -3.26
CA LYS A 102 -0.50 12.89 -2.39
C LYS A 102 -0.78 11.54 -1.69
N PHE A 103 -2.01 11.32 -1.26
CA PHE A 103 -2.43 10.10 -0.55
C PHE A 103 -3.34 9.23 -1.41
N TYR A 104 -4.47 9.77 -1.81
CA TYR A 104 -5.52 9.06 -2.53
C TYR A 104 -5.99 9.85 -3.74
N ASP A 105 -6.87 9.26 -4.51
CA ASP A 105 -7.48 9.74 -5.73
C ASP A 105 -6.47 9.86 -6.90
N ALA A 106 -6.89 9.36 -8.04
CA ALA A 106 -6.21 9.49 -9.32
C ALA A 106 -7.27 9.64 -10.43
N TYR A 107 -7.05 10.57 -11.34
CA TYR A 107 -7.94 10.83 -12.45
C TYR A 107 -7.16 10.89 -13.75
N ILE A 108 -7.72 10.31 -14.81
CA ILE A 108 -7.16 10.38 -16.16
C ILE A 108 -7.71 11.64 -16.84
N ALA A 109 -6.81 12.51 -17.29
CA ALA A 109 -7.13 13.73 -18.01
C ALA A 109 -6.71 13.60 -19.48
N ASN A 110 -7.65 13.86 -20.39
CA ASN A 110 -7.44 13.75 -21.83
C ASN A 110 -7.09 15.12 -22.47
N ASN A 111 -7.11 16.19 -21.69
CA ASN A 111 -6.77 17.55 -22.11
C ASN A 111 -6.47 18.41 -20.87
N TYR A 112 -6.00 19.64 -21.11
CA TYR A 112 -5.65 20.58 -20.06
C TYR A 112 -6.84 20.99 -19.16
N GLU A 113 -8.02 21.15 -19.73
CA GLU A 113 -9.23 21.55 -18.99
C GLU A 113 -9.57 20.48 -17.94
N GLN A 114 -9.51 19.20 -18.31
CA GLN A 114 -9.70 18.09 -17.37
C GLN A 114 -8.58 18.04 -16.32
N ALA A 115 -7.34 18.22 -16.73
CA ALA A 115 -6.20 18.23 -15.82
C ALA A 115 -6.33 19.35 -14.77
N SER A 116 -6.70 20.55 -15.20
CA SER A 116 -6.96 21.69 -14.31
C SER A 116 -8.11 21.43 -13.33
N LEU A 117 -9.21 20.86 -13.82
CA LEU A 117 -10.36 20.48 -13.01
C LEU A 117 -9.94 19.47 -11.91
N TYR A 118 -9.18 18.43 -12.27
CA TYR A 118 -8.73 17.41 -11.34
C TYR A 118 -7.66 17.93 -10.38
N PHE A 119 -6.79 18.85 -10.82
CA PHE A 119 -5.87 19.56 -9.94
C PHE A 119 -6.62 20.27 -8.81
N HIS A 120 -7.65 21.06 -9.13
CA HIS A 120 -8.47 21.74 -8.12
C HIS A 120 -9.19 20.76 -7.20
N LYS A 121 -9.81 19.73 -7.77
CA LYS A 121 -10.55 18.71 -7.00
C LYS A 121 -9.65 17.98 -6.00
N ILE A 122 -8.45 17.62 -6.43
CA ILE A 122 -7.47 16.89 -5.60
C ILE A 122 -6.85 17.84 -4.56
N SER A 123 -6.41 19.04 -4.97
CA SER A 123 -5.78 20.00 -4.05
C SER A 123 -6.71 20.44 -2.95
N ALA A 124 -8.00 20.64 -3.24
CA ALA A 124 -9.02 20.98 -2.25
C ALA A 124 -9.24 19.87 -1.22
N LYS A 125 -9.11 18.60 -1.62
CA LYS A 125 -9.39 17.45 -0.76
C LYS A 125 -8.17 16.94 -0.01
N TRP A 126 -6.99 16.92 -0.66
CA TRP A 126 -5.78 16.28 -0.16
C TRP A 126 -4.60 17.24 0.04
N GLY A 127 -4.79 18.52 -0.30
CA GLY A 127 -3.72 19.50 -0.26
C GLY A 127 -2.72 19.37 -1.42
N LEU A 128 -1.67 20.16 -1.34
CA LEU A 128 -0.57 20.22 -2.30
C LEU A 128 0.67 19.45 -1.79
N PRO A 129 1.59 19.05 -2.70
CA PRO A 129 1.47 19.11 -4.14
C PRO A 129 0.51 18.05 -4.71
N VAL A 130 0.00 18.30 -5.91
CA VAL A 130 -0.65 17.33 -6.78
C VAL A 130 0.44 16.73 -7.68
N VAL A 131 0.32 15.47 -8.09
CA VAL A 131 1.28 14.80 -8.98
C VAL A 131 0.65 14.64 -10.37
N ILE A 132 1.32 15.19 -11.39
CA ILE A 132 1.07 14.83 -12.79
C ILE A 132 1.96 13.63 -13.15
N GLN A 133 1.40 12.64 -13.84
CA GLN A 133 2.12 11.42 -14.20
C GLN A 133 1.77 10.99 -15.62
N GLU A 134 2.77 10.47 -16.32
CA GLU A 134 2.60 9.77 -17.59
C GLU A 134 1.56 8.66 -17.48
N PHE A 135 0.66 8.57 -18.46
CA PHE A 135 -0.30 7.48 -18.54
C PHE A 135 0.30 6.28 -19.25
N ILE A 136 0.54 5.21 -18.51
CA ILE A 136 1.03 3.96 -19.08
C ILE A 136 -0.15 3.08 -19.51
N ARG A 137 -0.22 2.73 -20.78
CA ARG A 137 -1.20 1.76 -21.30
C ARG A 137 -0.80 0.35 -20.90
N GLY A 138 -1.73 -0.38 -20.27
CA GLY A 138 -1.47 -1.75 -19.84
C GLY A 138 -2.52 -2.26 -18.86
N THR A 139 -2.21 -3.39 -18.26
CA THR A 139 -3.06 -4.04 -17.25
C THR A 139 -2.47 -3.78 -15.87
N GLU A 140 -3.28 -3.31 -14.93
CA GLU A 140 -2.89 -3.19 -13.53
C GLU A 140 -2.74 -4.57 -12.90
N VAL A 141 -1.59 -4.81 -12.29
CA VAL A 141 -1.26 -6.03 -11.56
C VAL A 141 -0.60 -5.67 -10.23
N ASN A 142 -0.78 -6.50 -9.23
CA ASN A 142 -0.34 -6.22 -7.87
C ASN A 142 0.51 -7.39 -7.34
N VAL A 143 1.43 -7.10 -6.42
CA VAL A 143 2.13 -8.14 -5.67
C VAL A 143 2.03 -7.81 -4.19
N VAL A 144 1.50 -8.73 -3.38
CA VAL A 144 1.71 -8.68 -1.93
C VAL A 144 3.02 -9.38 -1.60
N ALA A 145 3.86 -8.76 -0.79
CA ALA A 145 5.13 -9.35 -0.38
C ALA A 145 5.48 -9.01 1.07
N LEU A 146 6.42 -9.77 1.62
CA LEU A 146 6.98 -9.59 2.95
C LEU A 146 8.50 -9.64 2.88
N GLY A 147 9.16 -8.55 3.29
CA GLY A 147 10.63 -8.45 3.41
C GLY A 147 11.10 -8.55 4.86
N ASP A 148 12.28 -9.13 5.05
CA ASP A 148 12.86 -9.37 6.39
C ASP A 148 13.63 -8.17 6.96
N GLY A 149 13.83 -7.11 6.19
CA GLY A 149 14.66 -5.95 6.57
C GLY A 149 16.15 -6.11 6.24
N ASN A 150 16.59 -7.29 5.82
CA ASN A 150 17.98 -7.58 5.43
C ASN A 150 18.14 -7.73 3.92
N GLY A 151 17.03 -7.71 3.19
CA GLY A 151 16.97 -7.83 1.72
C GLY A 151 16.49 -9.18 1.23
N ASN A 152 16.06 -10.08 2.14
CA ASN A 152 15.46 -11.34 1.74
C ASN A 152 13.95 -11.20 1.66
N THR A 153 13.35 -11.79 0.64
CA THR A 153 11.90 -11.93 0.52
C THR A 153 11.44 -13.16 1.26
N ILE A 154 10.56 -12.98 2.22
CA ILE A 154 9.94 -14.08 2.97
C ILE A 154 8.84 -14.74 2.15
N GLY A 155 8.10 -13.96 1.41
CA GLY A 155 7.10 -14.44 0.46
C GLY A 155 6.60 -13.34 -0.44
N ALA A 156 6.06 -13.73 -1.60
CA ALA A 156 5.50 -12.83 -2.60
C ALA A 156 4.45 -13.56 -3.45
N VAL A 157 3.29 -12.94 -3.63
CA VAL A 157 2.19 -13.49 -4.43
C VAL A 157 1.66 -12.45 -5.41
N PRO A 158 1.89 -12.63 -6.73
CA PRO A 158 1.34 -11.79 -7.77
C PRO A 158 -0.16 -12.01 -7.96
N MET A 159 -0.89 -10.94 -8.25
CA MET A 159 -2.33 -10.95 -8.45
C MET A 159 -2.76 -9.98 -9.54
N ARG A 160 -3.83 -10.29 -10.25
CA ARG A 160 -4.59 -9.38 -11.10
C ARG A 160 -5.99 -9.19 -10.52
N LYS A 161 -6.42 -7.93 -10.42
CA LYS A 161 -7.80 -7.59 -10.07
C LYS A 161 -8.74 -8.06 -11.18
N LEU A 162 -9.79 -8.81 -10.84
CA LEU A 162 -10.84 -9.25 -11.77
C LEU A 162 -12.02 -8.28 -11.75
N TYR A 163 -12.42 -7.86 -10.54
CA TYR A 163 -13.44 -6.84 -10.31
C TYR A 163 -12.93 -5.83 -9.30
N ILE A 164 -13.24 -4.57 -9.54
CA ILE A 164 -12.88 -3.44 -8.68
C ILE A 164 -14.13 -2.68 -8.26
N THR A 165 -14.04 -2.02 -7.11
CA THR A 165 -15.04 -1.01 -6.69
C THR A 165 -14.85 0.28 -7.48
N ASP A 166 -15.81 1.21 -7.39
CA ASP A 166 -15.72 2.56 -7.98
C ASP A 166 -14.48 3.34 -7.53
N LYS A 167 -13.87 2.95 -6.40
CA LYS A 167 -12.64 3.53 -5.86
C LYS A 167 -11.38 2.73 -6.23
N GLY A 168 -11.46 1.80 -7.19
CA GLY A 168 -10.34 0.99 -7.67
C GLY A 168 -9.87 -0.12 -6.72
N LYS A 169 -10.58 -0.37 -5.60
CA LYS A 169 -10.22 -1.45 -4.67
C LYS A 169 -10.61 -2.82 -5.23
N ALA A 170 -9.75 -3.81 -5.07
CA ALA A 170 -10.03 -5.18 -5.50
C ALA A 170 -11.25 -5.76 -4.75
N TRP A 171 -12.28 -6.14 -5.51
CA TRP A 171 -13.44 -6.91 -5.04
C TRP A 171 -13.25 -8.40 -5.29
N SER A 172 -12.61 -8.75 -6.40
CA SER A 172 -12.08 -10.08 -6.64
C SER A 172 -10.75 -10.01 -7.38
N GLY A 173 -9.95 -11.06 -7.28
CA GLY A 173 -8.67 -11.16 -7.95
C GLY A 173 -8.19 -12.60 -8.07
N ILE A 174 -7.19 -12.81 -8.92
CA ILE A 174 -6.62 -14.11 -9.24
C ILE A 174 -5.11 -14.07 -9.14
N THR A 175 -4.51 -15.10 -8.55
CA THR A 175 -3.05 -15.26 -8.54
C THR A 175 -2.51 -15.56 -9.94
N LEU A 176 -1.42 -14.87 -10.29
CA LEU A 176 -0.77 -14.99 -11.59
C LEU A 176 0.45 -15.92 -11.55
N ASP A 177 0.78 -16.50 -12.70
CA ASP A 177 2.08 -17.13 -12.96
C ASP A 177 2.96 -16.14 -13.73
N ASP A 178 3.73 -15.34 -13.02
CA ASP A 178 4.60 -14.33 -13.65
C ASP A 178 5.92 -14.19 -12.89
N SER A 179 6.94 -14.85 -13.38
CA SER A 179 8.27 -14.84 -12.77
C SER A 179 8.92 -13.45 -12.81
N LYS A 180 8.66 -12.64 -13.86
CA LYS A 180 9.22 -11.28 -13.96
C LYS A 180 8.68 -10.36 -12.89
N MET A 181 7.39 -10.53 -12.48
CA MET A 181 6.83 -9.78 -11.35
C MET A 181 7.53 -10.17 -10.05
N LEU A 182 7.81 -11.46 -9.85
CA LEU A 182 8.55 -11.94 -8.68
C LEU A 182 9.99 -11.42 -8.68
N ASP A 183 10.69 -11.50 -9.81
CA ASP A 183 12.07 -10.99 -9.95
C ASP A 183 12.14 -9.50 -9.62
N LEU A 184 11.19 -8.70 -10.13
CA LEU A 184 11.09 -7.27 -9.79
C LEU A 184 10.84 -7.06 -8.29
N THR A 185 9.95 -7.86 -7.70
CA THR A 185 9.64 -7.78 -6.26
C THR A 185 10.86 -8.12 -5.41
N HIS A 186 11.56 -9.22 -5.73
CA HIS A 186 12.80 -9.62 -5.06
C HIS A 186 13.89 -8.55 -5.20
N HIS A 187 14.02 -7.97 -6.40
CA HIS A 187 14.95 -6.87 -6.64
C HIS A 187 14.66 -5.66 -5.75
N ILE A 188 13.39 -5.22 -5.69
CA ILE A 188 12.99 -4.08 -4.86
C ILE A 188 13.27 -4.37 -3.38
N ILE A 189 12.87 -5.53 -2.86
CA ILE A 189 13.08 -5.91 -1.45
C ILE A 189 14.58 -5.97 -1.15
N ASN A 190 15.38 -6.56 -2.03
CA ASN A 190 16.82 -6.67 -1.82
C ASN A 190 17.50 -5.30 -1.87
N ALA A 191 17.21 -4.48 -2.87
CA ALA A 191 17.85 -3.18 -3.06
C ALA A 191 17.49 -2.17 -1.97
N THR A 192 16.24 -2.20 -1.48
CA THR A 192 15.75 -1.30 -0.43
C THR A 192 15.98 -1.83 0.98
N LYS A 193 16.33 -3.11 1.14
CA LYS A 193 16.33 -3.82 2.43
C LYS A 193 14.96 -3.73 3.11
N TRP A 194 13.89 -3.90 2.31
CA TRP A 194 12.53 -3.68 2.78
C TRP A 194 12.20 -4.51 4.02
N ARG A 195 11.61 -3.85 5.01
CA ARG A 195 11.17 -4.48 6.25
C ARG A 195 9.65 -4.44 6.35
N GLY A 196 9.02 -5.57 6.63
CA GLY A 196 7.57 -5.66 6.81
C GLY A 196 6.81 -5.97 5.53
N GLY A 197 5.47 -5.90 5.66
CA GLY A 197 4.56 -6.12 4.55
C GLY A 197 4.61 -4.99 3.51
N MET A 198 4.33 -5.34 2.27
CA MET A 198 4.18 -4.37 1.19
C MET A 198 3.21 -4.87 0.13
N GLU A 199 2.62 -3.92 -0.58
CA GLU A 199 1.95 -4.18 -1.85
C GLU A 199 2.62 -3.32 -2.93
N LEU A 200 3.05 -3.95 -4.02
CA LEU A 200 3.48 -3.27 -5.23
C LEU A 200 2.28 -3.17 -6.17
N GLU A 201 2.00 -1.96 -6.66
CA GLU A 201 1.06 -1.73 -7.74
C GLU A 201 1.83 -1.43 -9.03
N LEU A 202 1.57 -2.22 -10.05
CA LEU A 202 2.32 -2.21 -11.31
C LEU A 202 1.36 -2.08 -12.49
N ILE A 203 1.81 -1.42 -13.56
CA ILE A 203 1.19 -1.56 -14.88
C ILE A 203 2.06 -2.50 -15.72
N LYS A 204 1.47 -3.59 -16.19
CA LYS A 204 2.07 -4.52 -17.16
C LYS A 204 1.64 -4.11 -18.55
N THR A 205 2.56 -3.71 -19.40
CA THR A 205 2.31 -3.32 -20.79
C THR A 205 2.23 -4.56 -21.71
N ASP A 206 1.74 -4.37 -22.93
CA ASP A 206 1.61 -5.45 -23.91
C ASP A 206 2.98 -6.02 -24.32
N ASP A 207 4.04 -5.20 -24.32
CA ASP A 207 5.43 -5.62 -24.53
C ASP A 207 6.10 -6.22 -23.29
N GLN A 208 5.29 -6.59 -22.29
CA GLN A 208 5.72 -7.29 -21.06
C GLN A 208 6.69 -6.50 -20.17
N LYS A 209 6.67 -5.18 -20.23
CA LYS A 209 7.36 -4.29 -19.28
C LYS A 209 6.48 -4.02 -18.08
N PHE A 210 7.11 -3.75 -16.95
CA PHE A 210 6.43 -3.40 -15.71
C PHE A 210 6.81 -1.99 -15.29
N TYR A 211 5.82 -1.17 -15.02
CA TYR A 211 5.98 0.16 -14.44
C TYR A 211 5.44 0.15 -13.02
N LEU A 212 6.30 0.44 -12.06
CA LEU A 212 5.87 0.60 -10.66
C LEU A 212 5.15 1.92 -10.50
N ILE A 213 3.88 1.88 -10.11
CA ILE A 213 3.05 3.08 -9.95
C ILE A 213 2.81 3.46 -8.49
N GLU A 214 2.93 2.50 -7.56
CA GLU A 214 2.78 2.74 -6.12
C GLU A 214 3.39 1.61 -5.29
N ILE A 215 3.90 1.95 -4.09
CA ILE A 215 4.25 1.00 -3.02
C ILE A 215 3.39 1.32 -1.82
N ASN A 216 2.49 0.40 -1.45
CA ASN A 216 1.76 0.46 -0.20
C ASN A 216 2.58 -0.24 0.90
N PRO A 217 3.03 0.46 1.96
CA PRO A 217 3.98 -0.06 2.95
C PRO A 217 3.28 -0.87 4.05
N ARG A 218 2.34 -1.69 3.69
CA ARG A 218 1.47 -2.49 4.57
C ARG A 218 0.94 -3.72 3.85
N ILE A 219 0.37 -4.63 4.61
CA ILE A 219 -0.39 -5.75 4.08
C ILE A 219 -1.68 -5.21 3.41
N PRO A 220 -2.00 -5.62 2.16
CA PRO A 220 -3.21 -5.21 1.48
C PRO A 220 -4.45 -5.96 2.00
N ALA A 221 -5.62 -5.36 1.81
CA ALA A 221 -6.90 -5.94 2.23
C ALA A 221 -7.27 -7.28 1.53
N TRP A 222 -6.54 -7.65 0.48
CA TRP A 222 -6.70 -8.92 -0.25
C TRP A 222 -5.66 -9.98 0.13
N VAL A 223 -4.85 -9.76 1.17
CA VAL A 223 -3.77 -10.66 1.58
C VAL A 223 -4.23 -12.10 1.84
N TYR A 224 -5.51 -12.30 2.17
CA TYR A 224 -6.06 -13.64 2.37
C TYR A 224 -6.00 -14.51 1.10
N LEU A 225 -5.90 -13.89 -0.09
CA LEU A 225 -5.58 -14.61 -1.33
C LEU A 225 -4.22 -15.29 -1.24
N ALA A 226 -3.20 -14.64 -0.67
CA ALA A 226 -1.88 -15.22 -0.50
C ALA A 226 -1.92 -16.43 0.45
N VAL A 227 -2.69 -16.34 1.54
CA VAL A 227 -2.95 -17.47 2.45
C VAL A 227 -3.59 -18.61 1.68
N GLY A 228 -4.64 -18.32 0.91
CA GLY A 228 -5.30 -19.29 0.03
C GLY A 228 -4.38 -19.89 -1.03
N ALA A 229 -3.37 -19.16 -1.47
CA ALA A 229 -2.35 -19.63 -2.40
C ALA A 229 -1.21 -20.44 -1.74
N GLY A 230 -1.18 -20.56 -0.41
CA GLY A 230 -0.20 -21.35 0.33
C GLY A 230 0.89 -20.53 1.02
N GLN A 231 0.85 -19.19 0.94
CA GLN A 231 1.76 -18.30 1.65
C GLN A 231 1.01 -17.52 2.74
N ASN A 232 1.09 -17.96 3.99
CA ASN A 232 0.50 -17.26 5.14
C ASN A 232 1.39 -16.08 5.57
N LEU A 233 1.39 -15.01 4.76
CA LEU A 233 2.20 -13.82 5.02
C LEU A 233 1.82 -13.10 6.33
N PRO A 234 0.53 -13.01 6.75
CA PRO A 234 0.17 -12.49 8.06
C PRO A 234 0.81 -13.26 9.22
N GLU A 235 0.78 -14.58 9.21
CA GLU A 235 1.42 -15.41 10.22
C GLU A 235 2.95 -15.20 10.23
N ALA A 236 3.57 -15.19 9.05
CA ALA A 236 5.00 -14.93 8.91
C ALA A 236 5.38 -13.58 9.50
N LEU A 237 4.58 -12.53 9.24
CA LEU A 237 4.77 -11.19 9.78
C LEU A 237 4.72 -11.19 11.31
N VAL A 238 3.74 -11.88 11.92
CA VAL A 238 3.62 -12.02 13.37
C VAL A 238 4.84 -12.72 13.96
N LYS A 239 5.24 -13.86 13.39
CA LYS A 239 6.43 -14.61 13.84
C LYS A 239 7.69 -13.74 13.80
N MET A 240 7.90 -12.99 12.72
CA MET A 240 9.05 -12.09 12.59
C MET A 240 9.02 -10.95 13.62
N ALA A 241 7.85 -10.40 13.90
CA ALA A 241 7.71 -9.36 14.92
C ALA A 241 8.07 -9.86 16.32
N LEU A 242 7.74 -11.11 16.62
CA LEU A 242 8.05 -11.79 17.89
C LEU A 242 9.46 -12.40 17.92
N GLY A 243 10.30 -12.14 16.89
CA GLY A 243 11.67 -12.67 16.82
C GLY A 243 11.76 -14.16 16.56
N MET A 244 10.68 -14.78 16.10
CA MET A 244 10.65 -16.20 15.76
C MET A 244 11.24 -16.44 14.36
N GLU A 245 11.86 -17.59 14.16
CA GLU A 245 12.39 -17.98 12.85
C GLU A 245 11.24 -18.21 11.83
N VAL A 246 11.40 -17.66 10.65
CA VAL A 246 10.48 -17.86 9.53
C VAL A 246 11.26 -18.30 8.29
N LYS A 247 10.92 -19.46 7.75
CA LYS A 247 11.49 -19.93 6.50
C LYS A 247 10.81 -19.21 5.33
N PRO A 248 11.57 -18.71 4.33
CA PRO A 248 10.99 -18.14 3.14
C PRO A 248 10.10 -19.13 2.39
N TYR A 249 8.98 -18.65 1.86
CA TYR A 249 8.15 -19.42 0.95
C TYR A 249 8.82 -19.48 -0.42
N THR A 250 8.88 -20.66 -1.01
CA THR A 250 9.46 -20.90 -2.34
C THR A 250 8.41 -21.03 -3.43
N GLU A 251 7.18 -21.34 -3.07
CA GLU A 251 6.09 -21.64 -4.00
C GLU A 251 4.77 -21.02 -3.55
N TYR A 252 3.86 -20.85 -4.49
CA TYR A 252 2.46 -20.51 -4.24
C TYR A 252 1.59 -21.14 -5.34
N ARG A 253 0.31 -21.36 -5.04
CA ARG A 253 -0.65 -21.85 -6.02
C ARG A 253 -1.08 -20.73 -6.97
N LYS A 254 -1.00 -21.01 -8.28
CA LYS A 254 -1.41 -20.12 -9.37
C LYS A 254 -2.89 -20.37 -9.69
N GLY A 255 -3.58 -19.33 -10.19
CA GLY A 255 -5.00 -19.46 -10.55
C GLY A 255 -5.97 -19.51 -9.36
N VAL A 256 -5.50 -19.24 -8.14
CA VAL A 256 -6.38 -19.12 -6.97
C VAL A 256 -7.15 -17.80 -7.06
N ILE A 257 -8.46 -17.87 -6.84
CA ILE A 257 -9.35 -16.70 -6.93
C ILE A 257 -9.89 -16.38 -5.54
N PHE A 258 -9.95 -15.10 -5.19
CA PHE A 258 -10.80 -14.62 -4.11
C PHE A 258 -11.97 -13.83 -4.67
N VAL A 259 -13.10 -13.92 -3.99
CA VAL A 259 -14.27 -13.07 -4.18
C VAL A 259 -14.68 -12.53 -2.83
N ARG A 260 -14.78 -11.20 -2.72
CA ARG A 260 -15.25 -10.58 -1.50
C ARG A 260 -16.77 -10.65 -1.44
N TYR A 261 -17.30 -10.96 -0.28
CA TYR A 261 -18.72 -10.95 -0.01
C TYR A 261 -18.97 -10.32 1.37
N SER A 262 -20.19 -9.88 1.63
CA SER A 262 -20.60 -9.30 2.90
C SER A 262 -21.75 -10.11 3.50
N PHE A 263 -21.82 -10.09 4.83
CA PHE A 263 -22.95 -10.61 5.58
C PHE A 263 -23.70 -9.45 6.24
N ASP A 264 -25.00 -9.61 6.42
CA ASP A 264 -25.81 -8.75 7.26
C ASP A 264 -25.67 -9.20 8.73
N LEU A 265 -25.21 -8.29 9.59
CA LEU A 265 -25.25 -8.49 11.03
C LEU A 265 -26.60 -7.97 11.54
N ILE A 266 -27.45 -8.87 12.03
CA ILE A 266 -28.70 -8.50 12.68
C ILE A 266 -28.38 -8.29 14.16
N THR A 267 -28.58 -7.07 14.64
CA THR A 267 -28.37 -6.68 16.04
C THR A 267 -29.48 -5.75 16.51
N ASP A 268 -29.55 -5.44 17.78
CA ASP A 268 -30.54 -4.52 18.35
C ASP A 268 -29.92 -3.15 18.70
N ILE A 269 -30.78 -2.19 18.97
CA ILE A 269 -30.37 -0.82 19.26
C ILE A 269 -29.54 -0.72 20.55
N LYS A 270 -29.76 -1.60 21.52
CA LYS A 270 -29.03 -1.56 22.80
C LYS A 270 -27.57 -1.97 22.64
N GLU A 271 -27.30 -2.96 21.79
CA GLU A 271 -25.91 -3.34 21.45
C GLU A 271 -25.22 -2.23 20.68
N PHE A 272 -25.93 -1.58 19.74
CA PHE A 272 -25.42 -0.44 19.01
C PHE A 272 -25.15 0.78 19.94
N GLU A 273 -26.05 1.07 20.88
CA GLU A 273 -25.88 2.11 21.91
C GLU A 273 -24.67 1.79 22.80
N LYS A 274 -24.52 0.53 23.23
CA LYS A 274 -23.35 0.09 24.01
C LYS A 274 -22.06 0.35 23.27
N LEU A 275 -21.96 -0.06 22.00
CA LEU A 275 -20.80 0.22 21.16
C LEU A 275 -20.50 1.72 21.08
N SER A 276 -21.53 2.55 20.88
CA SER A 276 -21.38 4.01 20.77
C SER A 276 -20.95 4.68 22.08
N MET A 277 -21.34 4.11 23.23
CA MET A 277 -21.03 4.66 24.56
C MET A 277 -19.71 4.14 25.15
N THR A 278 -19.37 2.90 24.89
CA THR A 278 -18.18 2.23 25.48
C THR A 278 -17.06 2.02 24.46
N GLU A 279 -17.33 2.21 23.15
CA GLU A 279 -16.43 1.86 22.03
C GLU A 279 -16.01 0.37 22.06
N GLU A 280 -16.83 -0.49 22.68
CA GLU A 280 -16.61 -1.94 22.85
C GLU A 280 -17.86 -2.71 22.41
N LEU A 281 -17.67 -3.82 21.66
CA LEU A 281 -18.71 -4.78 21.31
C LEU A 281 -18.87 -5.83 22.40
#